data_b2331ade833fe3a7e267eafaebebcadc
#
_entry.id   b2331ade833fe3a7e267eafaebebcadc
#
_cell.length_a   1.000
_cell.length_b   1.000
_cell.length_c   1.000
_cell.angle_alpha   90.00
_cell.angle_beta   90.00
_cell.angle_gamma   90.00
#
_symmetry.space_group_name_H-M   'P 1'
#
loop_
_entity.id
_entity.type
_entity.pdbx_description
1 polymer ?
#
loop_
_entity_poly.entity_id
_entity_poly.type
_entity_poly.pdbx_seq_one_letter_code
_entity_poly.pdbx_strand_id
1 'polypeptide(L)'
;MFSKSFYESVHAALKPDGLMAAQTESPFVNQELIRRVYGDVARTFPIAKLYVAFVPTYPTGMWSFTMGSKQYRPEDVKAVRVENTKYYNLGIHHASLALPNFAKELVGE
;
A
#
# COMPACT_ATOMS: atom_id res chain seq x y z
N MET A 1 -1.27 -16.16 5.13
CA MET A 1 -1.62 -14.86 4.51
C MET A 1 -3.00 -14.94 3.89
N PHE A 2 -3.66 -13.81 3.75
CA PHE A 2 -5.04 -13.76 3.31
C PHE A 2 -5.20 -14.15 1.84
N SER A 3 -6.31 -14.81 1.51
CA SER A 3 -6.63 -15.21 0.15
C SER A 3 -7.37 -14.09 -0.58
N LYS A 4 -7.53 -14.27 -1.90
CA LYS A 4 -8.32 -13.34 -2.71
C LYS A 4 -9.73 -13.15 -2.15
N SER A 5 -10.36 -14.21 -1.65
CA SER A 5 -11.69 -14.14 -1.08
C SER A 5 -11.76 -13.24 0.16
N PHE A 6 -10.66 -13.15 0.92
CA PHE A 6 -10.57 -12.21 2.03
C PHE A 6 -10.70 -10.76 1.52
N TYR A 7 -9.96 -10.42 0.47
CA TYR A 7 -9.99 -9.06 -0.09
C TYR A 7 -11.34 -8.74 -0.72
N GLU A 8 -11.99 -9.72 -1.31
CA GLU A 8 -13.36 -9.56 -1.82
C GLU A 8 -14.34 -9.28 -0.69
N SER A 9 -14.18 -9.94 0.45
CA SER A 9 -15.00 -9.68 1.64
C SER A 9 -14.77 -8.29 2.21
N VAL A 10 -13.52 -7.84 2.25
CA VAL A 10 -13.19 -6.47 2.68
C VAL A 10 -13.83 -5.45 1.74
N HIS A 11 -13.71 -5.68 0.43
CA HIS A 11 -14.32 -4.80 -0.57
C HIS A 11 -15.83 -4.69 -0.37
N ALA A 12 -16.49 -5.82 -0.15
CA ALA A 12 -17.93 -5.84 0.06
C ALA A 12 -18.37 -5.09 1.32
N ALA A 13 -17.53 -5.12 2.36
CA ALA A 13 -17.82 -4.46 3.64
C ALA A 13 -17.58 -2.95 3.61
N LEU A 14 -16.77 -2.47 2.68
CA LEU A 14 -16.40 -1.05 2.60
C LEU A 14 -17.50 -0.23 1.91
N LYS A 15 -17.62 1.02 2.32
CA LYS A 15 -18.49 2.00 1.67
C LYS A 15 -18.03 2.24 0.22
N PRO A 16 -18.88 2.89 -0.63
CA PRO A 16 -18.51 3.14 -2.04
C PRO A 16 -17.22 3.93 -2.24
N ASP A 17 -16.78 4.68 -1.24
CA ASP A 17 -15.51 5.43 -1.28
C ASP A 17 -14.46 4.87 -0.32
N GLY A 18 -14.66 3.65 0.16
CA GLY A 18 -13.78 3.04 1.14
C GLY A 18 -12.45 2.58 0.56
N LEU A 19 -11.48 2.45 1.45
CA LEU A 19 -10.16 1.93 1.07
C LEU A 19 -9.60 1.08 2.21
N MET A 20 -8.64 0.24 1.87
CA MET A 20 -7.94 -0.60 2.82
C MET A 20 -6.43 -0.49 2.62
N ALA A 21 -5.69 -0.81 3.66
CA ALA A 21 -4.24 -0.96 3.57
C ALA A 21 -3.83 -2.17 4.39
N ALA A 22 -2.89 -2.93 3.87
CA ALA A 22 -2.35 -4.12 4.53
C ALA A 22 -0.83 -4.07 4.54
N GLN A 23 -0.21 -4.51 5.62
CA GLN A 23 1.23 -4.70 5.67
C GLN A 23 1.61 -5.85 4.76
N THR A 24 2.60 -5.64 3.91
CA THR A 24 3.08 -6.67 2.99
C THR A 24 4.57 -6.94 3.13
N GLU A 25 5.13 -6.58 4.28
CA GLU A 25 6.46 -6.94 4.72
C GLU A 25 7.59 -6.31 3.90
N SER A 26 8.78 -6.91 3.93
CA SER A 26 9.97 -6.31 3.34
C SER A 26 10.02 -6.51 1.83
N PRO A 27 10.22 -5.45 1.04
CA PRO A 27 10.37 -5.61 -0.41
C PRO A 27 11.71 -6.23 -0.80
N PHE A 28 12.62 -6.43 0.15
CA PHE A 28 13.89 -7.11 -0.10
C PHE A 28 13.78 -8.62 0.03
N VAL A 29 13.01 -9.12 1.00
CA VAL A 29 12.98 -10.55 1.31
C VAL A 29 11.62 -11.21 1.08
N ASN A 30 10.55 -10.45 1.01
CA ASN A 30 9.19 -11.00 0.89
C ASN A 30 8.54 -10.68 -0.45
N GLN A 31 9.32 -10.74 -1.52
CA GLN A 31 8.88 -10.30 -2.85
C GLN A 31 7.69 -11.08 -3.39
N GLU A 32 7.69 -12.41 -3.21
CA GLU A 32 6.57 -13.25 -3.68
C GLU A 32 5.27 -12.92 -2.95
N LEU A 33 5.35 -12.65 -1.66
CA LEU A 33 4.19 -12.24 -0.87
C LEU A 33 3.61 -10.95 -1.44
N ILE A 34 4.47 -9.97 -1.73
CA ILE A 34 4.05 -8.67 -2.25
C ILE A 34 3.36 -8.84 -3.60
N ARG A 35 3.97 -9.61 -4.52
CA ARG A 35 3.37 -9.87 -5.83
C ARG A 35 1.98 -10.47 -5.71
N ARG A 36 1.83 -11.45 -4.84
CA ARG A 36 0.55 -12.15 -4.67
C ARG A 36 -0.51 -11.23 -4.08
N VAL A 37 -0.17 -10.54 -2.98
CA VAL A 37 -1.12 -9.65 -2.31
C VAL A 37 -1.50 -8.50 -3.23
N TYR A 38 -0.52 -7.86 -3.86
CA TYR A 38 -0.80 -6.78 -4.79
C TYR A 38 -1.69 -7.25 -5.95
N GLY A 39 -1.39 -8.42 -6.51
CA GLY A 39 -2.21 -8.98 -7.57
C GLY A 39 -3.66 -9.22 -7.16
N ASP A 40 -3.86 -9.76 -5.97
CA ASP A 40 -5.21 -10.00 -5.46
C ASP A 40 -5.97 -8.70 -5.19
N VAL A 41 -5.30 -7.71 -4.61
CA VAL A 41 -5.89 -6.40 -4.37
C VAL A 41 -6.22 -5.70 -5.69
N ALA A 42 -5.31 -5.75 -6.66
CA ALA A 42 -5.52 -5.12 -7.96
C ALA A 42 -6.68 -5.73 -8.75
N ARG A 43 -6.93 -7.02 -8.54
CA ARG A 43 -8.09 -7.69 -9.18
C ARG A 43 -9.40 -7.40 -8.46
N THR A 44 -9.34 -6.93 -7.22
CA THR A 44 -10.52 -6.70 -6.40
C THR A 44 -10.93 -5.23 -6.37
N PHE A 45 -9.96 -4.32 -6.35
CA PHE A 45 -10.19 -2.88 -6.26
C PHE A 45 -9.81 -2.19 -7.56
N PRO A 46 -10.54 -1.13 -7.96
CA PRO A 46 -10.18 -0.37 -9.16
C PRO A 46 -8.86 0.37 -9.05
N ILE A 47 -8.43 0.68 -7.83
CA ILE A 47 -7.16 1.36 -7.57
C ILE A 47 -6.37 0.51 -6.59
N ALA A 48 -5.15 0.13 -6.97
CA ALA A 48 -4.23 -0.59 -6.11
C ALA A 48 -2.88 0.10 -6.16
N LYS A 49 -2.27 0.30 -4.99
CA LYS A 49 -0.98 0.95 -4.87
C LYS A 49 -0.12 0.23 -3.85
N LEU A 50 1.16 0.13 -4.15
CA LEU A 50 2.17 -0.29 -3.20
C LEU A 50 2.89 0.96 -2.71
N TYR A 51 3.07 1.08 -1.40
CA TYR A 51 3.89 2.16 -0.86
C TYR A 51 4.83 1.62 0.19
N VAL A 52 5.91 2.36 0.47
CA VAL A 52 6.95 1.94 1.40
C VAL A 52 7.20 3.03 2.43
N ALA A 53 7.64 2.61 3.60
CA ALA A 53 7.99 3.53 4.68
C ALA A 53 9.11 2.93 5.51
N PHE A 54 9.83 3.79 6.23
CA PHE A 54 10.82 3.33 7.18
C PHE A 54 10.15 2.86 8.45
N VAL A 55 10.44 1.63 8.86
CA VAL A 55 10.02 1.07 10.14
C VAL A 55 11.26 0.49 10.79
N PRO A 56 11.99 1.27 11.60
CA PRO A 56 13.33 0.88 12.08
C PRO A 56 13.37 -0.39 12.90
N THR A 57 12.27 -0.75 13.53
CA THR A 57 12.18 -1.96 14.34
C THR A 57 12.00 -3.23 13.53
N TYR A 58 11.71 -3.11 12.25
CA TYR A 58 11.53 -4.28 11.37
C TYR A 58 12.80 -4.57 10.57
N PRO A 59 13.03 -5.85 10.22
CA PRO A 59 14.20 -6.21 9.40
C PRO A 59 14.23 -5.42 8.11
N THR A 60 15.42 -5.04 7.67
CA THR A 60 15.74 -4.25 6.48
C THR A 60 15.35 -2.76 6.57
N GLY A 61 14.58 -2.36 7.58
CA GLY A 61 14.21 -0.95 7.78
C GLY A 61 13.18 -0.40 6.81
N MET A 62 13.04 -0.98 5.61
CA MET A 62 12.03 -0.58 4.63
C MET A 62 10.91 -1.62 4.63
N TRP A 63 9.70 -1.14 4.80
CA TRP A 63 8.51 -2.00 4.90
C TRP A 63 7.50 -1.58 3.86
N SER A 64 6.80 -2.55 3.30
CA SER A 64 5.80 -2.26 2.29
C SER A 64 4.38 -2.37 2.81
N PHE A 65 3.51 -1.65 2.14
CA PHE A 65 2.07 -1.65 2.41
C PHE A 65 1.34 -1.67 1.08
N THR A 66 0.32 -2.50 0.99
CA THR A 66 -0.50 -2.60 -0.22
C THR A 66 -1.86 -2.00 0.06
N MET A 67 -2.27 -1.04 -0.76
CA MET A 67 -3.53 -0.32 -0.59
C MET A 67 -4.47 -0.65 -1.73
N GLY A 68 -5.74 -0.88 -1.37
CA GLY A 68 -6.83 -0.97 -2.34
C GLY A 68 -7.84 0.13 -2.07
N SER A 69 -8.27 0.83 -3.11
CA SER A 69 -9.20 1.94 -3.00
C SER A 69 -10.31 1.82 -4.02
N LYS A 70 -11.53 2.15 -3.60
CA LYS A 70 -12.69 2.16 -4.51
C LYS A 70 -12.78 3.45 -5.31
N GLN A 71 -12.27 4.55 -4.78
CA GLN A 71 -12.45 5.87 -5.40
C GLN A 71 -11.22 6.76 -5.37
N TYR A 72 -10.59 6.93 -4.21
CA TYR A 72 -9.53 7.92 -4.03
C TYR A 72 -8.16 7.35 -4.42
N ARG A 73 -7.37 8.16 -5.14
CA ARG A 73 -5.99 7.85 -5.48
C ARG A 73 -5.06 8.52 -4.48
N PRO A 74 -4.13 7.79 -3.87
CA PRO A 74 -3.22 8.39 -2.88
C PRO A 74 -2.32 9.47 -3.47
N GLU A 75 -1.98 9.38 -4.76
CA GLU A 75 -1.15 10.37 -5.42
C GLU A 75 -1.85 11.72 -5.60
N ASP A 76 -3.16 11.76 -5.48
CA ASP A 76 -3.95 12.99 -5.66
C ASP A 76 -4.05 13.84 -4.40
N VAL A 77 -3.50 13.38 -3.28
CA VAL A 77 -3.53 14.13 -2.03
C VAL A 77 -2.65 15.38 -2.16
N LYS A 78 -3.24 16.55 -1.92
CA LYS A 78 -2.54 17.84 -2.08
C LYS A 78 -2.29 18.56 -0.76
N ALA A 79 -2.94 18.12 0.31
CA ALA A 79 -2.78 18.71 1.64
C ALA A 79 -3.05 17.66 2.70
N VAL A 80 -2.31 17.74 3.81
CA VAL A 80 -2.47 16.86 4.95
C VAL A 80 -3.08 17.67 6.08
N ARG A 81 -4.18 17.18 6.64
CA ARG A 81 -4.92 17.87 7.71
C ARG A 81 -4.66 17.24 9.09
N VAL A 82 -3.85 16.21 9.14
CA VAL A 82 -3.45 15.58 10.42
C VAL A 82 -2.38 16.46 11.07
N GLU A 83 -2.54 16.73 12.34
CA GLU A 83 -1.62 17.58 13.09
C GLU A 83 -0.81 16.77 14.12
N ASN A 84 0.29 17.35 14.56
CA ASN A 84 1.14 16.78 15.62
C ASN A 84 1.71 15.40 15.31
N THR A 85 1.94 15.11 14.02
CA THR A 85 2.60 13.89 13.60
C THR A 85 4.12 14.09 13.60
N LYS A 86 4.87 13.05 14.00
CA LYS A 86 6.34 13.12 14.06
C LYS A 86 7.02 12.62 12.80
N TYR A 87 6.35 11.74 12.06
CA TYR A 87 6.90 11.17 10.84
C TYR A 87 6.13 11.62 9.59
N TYR A 88 4.82 11.54 9.64
CA TYR A 88 3.96 11.73 8.49
C TYR A 88 3.77 13.20 8.15
N ASN A 89 3.92 13.55 6.88
CA ASN A 89 3.57 14.85 6.32
C ASN A 89 3.32 14.66 4.82
N LEU A 90 2.95 15.72 4.12
CA LEU A 90 2.62 15.61 2.69
C LEU A 90 3.80 15.11 1.86
N GLY A 91 5.01 15.58 2.15
CA GLY A 91 6.21 15.12 1.45
C GLY A 91 6.46 13.64 1.65
N ILE A 92 6.35 13.15 2.87
CA ILE A 92 6.49 11.73 3.19
C ILE A 92 5.38 10.92 2.51
N HIS A 93 4.15 11.44 2.48
CA HIS A 93 3.05 10.79 1.80
C HIS A 93 3.40 10.49 0.33
N HIS A 94 3.84 11.50 -0.40
CA HIS A 94 4.20 11.33 -1.81
C HIS A 94 5.47 10.52 -1.99
N ALA A 95 6.46 10.70 -1.12
CA ALA A 95 7.69 9.93 -1.19
C ALA A 95 7.45 8.43 -1.01
N SER A 96 6.49 8.06 -0.19
CA SER A 96 6.18 6.64 0.04
C SER A 96 5.67 5.95 -1.22
N LEU A 97 5.11 6.70 -2.17
CA LEU A 97 4.58 6.17 -3.43
C LEU A 97 5.65 6.13 -4.53
N ALA A 98 6.80 6.77 -4.32
CA ALA A 98 7.91 6.76 -5.26
C ALA A 98 8.76 5.51 -5.02
N LEU A 99 8.41 4.43 -5.72
CA LEU A 99 9.03 3.14 -5.48
C LEU A 99 10.42 3.02 -6.09
N PRO A 100 11.38 2.38 -5.38
CA PRO A 100 12.63 1.96 -6.03
C PRO A 100 12.34 0.97 -7.15
N ASN A 101 13.27 0.85 -8.09
CA ASN A 101 13.07 0.00 -9.26
C ASN A 101 12.76 -1.46 -8.90
N PHE A 102 13.43 -2.00 -7.89
CA PHE A 102 13.17 -3.40 -7.50
C PHE A 102 11.75 -3.59 -6.95
N ALA A 103 11.17 -2.57 -6.37
CA ALA A 103 9.78 -2.63 -5.89
C ALA A 103 8.78 -2.40 -7.02
N LYS A 104 9.11 -1.53 -7.99
CA LYS A 104 8.27 -1.33 -9.18
C LYS A 104 8.04 -2.62 -9.94
N GLU A 105 9.06 -3.45 -10.04
CA GLU A 105 8.97 -4.73 -10.73
C GLU A 105 7.92 -5.64 -10.10
N LEU A 106 7.74 -5.55 -8.78
CA LEU A 106 6.80 -6.41 -8.06
C LEU A 106 5.35 -6.08 -8.38
N VAL A 107 5.07 -4.88 -8.87
CA VAL A 107 3.72 -4.42 -9.21
C VAL A 107 3.54 -4.22 -10.71
N GLY A 108 4.49 -4.64 -11.52
CA GLY A 108 4.38 -4.60 -12.97
C GLY A 108 4.71 -3.26 -13.61
N GLU A 109 5.45 -2.42 -12.89
CA GLU A 109 5.85 -1.11 -13.41
C GLU A 109 7.30 -1.08 -13.90
#